data_52c5c541c3b3e0d8df091595c967a838
#
_entry.id   52c5c541c3b3e0d8df091595c967a838
#
_cell.length_a   1.000
_cell.length_b   1.000
_cell.length_c   1.000
_cell.angle_alpha   90.00
_cell.angle_beta   90.00
_cell.angle_gamma   90.00
#
_symmetry.space_group_name_H-M   'P 1'
#
loop_
_entity.id
_entity.type
_entity.pdbx_description
1 polymer ?
#
loop_
_entity_poly.entity_id
_entity_poly.type
_entity_poly.pdbx_seq_one_letter_code
_entity_poly.pdbx_strand_id
1 'polypeptide(L)'
;MQITKQLFDLQDEKYGDFQCKLTPGVSRESIIGVRIPAARKLAKQYMKEAESAEFVRDLPHKYYDENMLHGLLLSEYKNFDKCVKAVEEFLPYVDNWAVCDIMSPKVFKKHKDELLPKIKEWIASDHVYTCRFGMEMLMCHYLDDDFRAEYLELPANVHSEEYYVNMMIAWFFATALAKQWDAAIGYIEQGRLDTWVHNKTIQKARESYRIT
;
A
#
# COMPACT_ATOMS: atom_id res chain seq x y z
N MET A 1 -25.05 7.25 2.58
CA MET A 1 -24.90 5.98 3.34
C MET A 1 -24.69 6.29 4.82
N GLN A 2 -25.04 5.38 5.72
CA GLN A 2 -24.81 5.56 7.15
C GLN A 2 -23.31 5.60 7.48
N ILE A 3 -22.49 4.85 6.73
CA ILE A 3 -21.03 4.84 6.82
C ILE A 3 -20.44 6.24 6.67
N THR A 4 -20.78 6.97 5.62
CA THR A 4 -20.29 8.34 5.38
C THR A 4 -20.65 9.28 6.53
N LYS A 5 -21.88 9.15 7.07
CA LYS A 5 -22.30 9.95 8.23
C LYS A 5 -21.43 9.65 9.46
N GLN A 6 -21.14 8.37 9.72
CA GLN A 6 -20.28 7.98 10.86
C GLN A 6 -18.84 8.47 10.69
N LEU A 7 -18.32 8.56 9.45
CA LEU A 7 -17.01 9.18 9.22
C LEU A 7 -17.04 10.67 9.61
N PHE A 8 -18.10 11.40 9.27
CA PHE A 8 -18.26 12.79 9.71
C PHE A 8 -18.45 12.94 11.22
N ASP A 9 -19.13 12.00 11.88
CA ASP A 9 -19.25 11.98 13.36
C ASP A 9 -17.90 11.78 14.06
N LEU A 10 -16.89 11.27 13.33
CA LEU A 10 -15.51 11.03 13.79
C LEU A 10 -14.51 12.09 13.30
N GLN A 11 -14.99 13.18 12.68
CA GLN A 11 -14.17 14.22 12.10
C GLN A 11 -13.23 14.88 13.13
N ASP A 12 -11.98 15.07 12.73
CA ASP A 12 -10.98 15.90 13.40
C ASP A 12 -10.34 16.83 12.36
N GLU A 13 -10.77 18.09 12.34
CA GLU A 13 -10.31 19.07 11.35
C GLU A 13 -8.79 19.27 11.38
N LYS A 14 -8.17 19.32 12.59
CA LYS A 14 -6.73 19.48 12.74
C LYS A 14 -5.97 18.29 12.16
N TYR A 15 -6.53 17.10 12.33
CA TYR A 15 -5.96 15.89 11.73
C TYR A 15 -6.13 15.90 10.21
N GLY A 16 -7.28 16.37 9.71
CA GLY A 16 -7.50 16.59 8.28
C GLY A 16 -6.49 17.56 7.66
N ASP A 17 -6.20 18.68 8.33
CA ASP A 17 -5.17 19.64 7.90
C ASP A 17 -3.76 19.02 7.88
N PHE A 18 -3.46 18.19 8.86
CA PHE A 18 -2.21 17.45 8.91
C PHE A 18 -2.10 16.44 7.76
N GLN A 19 -3.14 15.65 7.50
CA GLN A 19 -3.16 14.66 6.41
C GLN A 19 -3.04 15.32 5.04
N CYS A 20 -3.71 16.45 4.81
CA CYS A 20 -3.62 17.19 3.56
C CYS A 20 -2.16 17.60 3.23
N LYS A 21 -1.36 17.96 4.25
CA LYS A 21 0.06 18.29 4.07
C LYS A 21 0.91 17.07 3.71
N LEU A 22 0.51 15.88 4.13
CA LEU A 22 1.24 14.62 3.88
C LEU A 22 0.86 13.95 2.57
N THR A 23 -0.30 14.27 1.99
CA THR A 23 -0.83 13.68 0.77
C THR A 23 -0.96 14.74 -0.34
N PRO A 24 0.15 15.21 -0.94
CA PRO A 24 0.11 16.14 -2.04
C PRO A 24 -0.76 15.61 -3.18
N GLY A 25 -1.62 16.47 -3.74
CA GLY A 25 -2.57 16.10 -4.79
C GLY A 25 -3.97 15.76 -4.28
N VAL A 26 -4.14 15.44 -3.00
CA VAL A 26 -5.46 15.24 -2.39
C VAL A 26 -6.04 16.58 -1.93
N SER A 27 -7.23 16.96 -2.42
CA SER A 27 -7.89 18.20 -2.02
C SER A 27 -8.25 18.18 -0.53
N ARG A 28 -7.99 19.28 0.19
CA ARG A 28 -8.36 19.40 1.60
C ARG A 28 -9.87 19.20 1.82
N GLU A 29 -10.69 19.59 0.87
CA GLU A 29 -12.14 19.47 0.92
C GLU A 29 -12.63 18.02 0.83
N SER A 30 -11.83 17.12 0.26
CA SER A 30 -12.12 15.69 0.22
C SER A 30 -11.71 14.96 1.50
N ILE A 31 -10.97 15.62 2.40
CA ILE A 31 -10.46 15.01 3.65
C ILE A 31 -11.40 15.37 4.80
N ILE A 32 -12.13 14.38 5.32
CA ILE A 32 -12.94 14.52 6.54
C ILE A 32 -12.02 14.65 7.76
N GLY A 33 -10.98 13.85 7.82
CA GLY A 33 -9.99 13.87 8.91
C GLY A 33 -10.30 12.84 9.99
N VAL A 34 -10.55 11.59 9.61
CA VAL A 34 -10.78 10.50 10.56
C VAL A 34 -9.46 9.87 10.98
N ARG A 35 -9.19 9.81 12.28
CA ARG A 35 -7.96 9.17 12.79
C ARG A 35 -7.94 7.68 12.50
N ILE A 36 -6.79 7.16 12.06
CA ILE A 36 -6.61 5.76 11.67
C ILE A 36 -7.12 4.74 12.71
N PRO A 37 -6.89 4.90 14.03
CA PRO A 37 -7.45 3.96 15.02
C PRO A 37 -8.98 3.92 15.02
N ALA A 38 -9.63 5.06 14.81
CA ALA A 38 -11.09 5.14 14.71
C ALA A 38 -11.60 4.49 13.41
N ALA A 39 -10.96 4.78 12.27
CA ALA A 39 -11.28 4.15 10.99
C ALA A 39 -11.11 2.62 11.04
N ARG A 40 -10.06 2.10 11.68
CA ARG A 40 -9.86 0.64 11.88
C ARG A 40 -10.94 0.02 12.75
N LYS A 41 -11.41 0.72 13.79
CA LYS A 41 -12.52 0.25 14.64
C LYS A 41 -13.81 0.19 13.84
N LEU A 42 -14.07 1.22 13.04
CA LEU A 42 -15.24 1.31 12.15
C LEU A 42 -15.23 0.19 11.11
N ALA A 43 -14.11 -0.05 10.43
CA ALA A 43 -13.97 -1.14 9.47
C ALA A 43 -14.31 -2.52 10.08
N LYS A 44 -13.80 -2.82 11.27
CA LYS A 44 -14.11 -4.08 11.98
C LYS A 44 -15.60 -4.22 12.35
N GLN A 45 -16.27 -3.12 12.66
CA GLN A 45 -17.69 -3.12 12.93
C GLN A 45 -18.46 -3.42 11.63
N TYR A 46 -18.19 -2.69 10.57
CA TYR A 46 -18.91 -2.79 9.29
C TYR A 46 -18.68 -4.13 8.56
N MET A 47 -17.57 -4.81 8.81
CA MET A 47 -17.37 -6.19 8.26
C MET A 47 -18.47 -7.19 8.65
N LYS A 48 -19.28 -6.87 9.64
CA LYS A 48 -20.41 -7.71 10.10
C LYS A 48 -21.76 -7.24 9.55
N GLU A 49 -21.79 -6.13 8.84
CA GLU A 49 -23.00 -5.47 8.39
C GLU A 49 -23.15 -5.61 6.85
N ALA A 50 -24.38 -5.77 6.37
CA ALA A 50 -24.66 -5.89 4.93
C ALA A 50 -24.26 -4.62 4.15
N GLU A 51 -24.34 -3.45 4.79
CA GLU A 51 -23.99 -2.16 4.20
C GLU A 51 -22.54 -2.08 3.73
N SER A 52 -21.60 -2.87 4.33
CA SER A 52 -20.22 -2.89 3.90
C SER A 52 -20.04 -3.39 2.47
N ALA A 53 -20.83 -4.37 2.05
CA ALA A 53 -20.79 -4.91 0.70
C ALA A 53 -21.33 -3.92 -0.35
N GLU A 54 -22.29 -3.09 0.02
CA GLU A 54 -22.79 -1.99 -0.82
C GLU A 54 -21.73 -0.89 -0.92
N PHE A 55 -21.17 -0.47 0.21
CA PHE A 55 -20.13 0.54 0.26
C PHE A 55 -18.91 0.19 -0.60
N VAL A 56 -18.40 -1.05 -0.50
CA VAL A 56 -17.24 -1.51 -1.29
C VAL A 56 -17.54 -1.50 -2.80
N ARG A 57 -18.80 -1.66 -3.23
CA ARG A 57 -19.19 -1.60 -4.64
C ARG A 57 -19.50 -0.20 -5.16
N ASP A 58 -19.76 0.75 -4.27
CA ASP A 58 -20.12 2.13 -4.62
C ASP A 58 -18.86 2.96 -4.91
N LEU A 59 -18.25 2.74 -6.06
CA LEU A 59 -17.03 3.42 -6.52
C LEU A 59 -17.36 4.38 -7.68
N PRO A 60 -16.64 5.50 -7.79
CA PRO A 60 -15.58 6.01 -6.92
C PRO A 60 -16.14 6.64 -5.63
N HIS A 61 -15.39 6.56 -4.53
CA HIS A 61 -15.72 7.28 -3.31
C HIS A 61 -15.45 8.78 -3.44
N LYS A 62 -16.26 9.58 -2.73
CA LYS A 62 -16.14 11.05 -2.77
C LYS A 62 -15.01 11.55 -1.84
N TYR A 63 -14.85 10.91 -0.68
CA TYR A 63 -13.95 11.40 0.37
C TYR A 63 -12.73 10.50 0.51
N TYR A 64 -11.58 11.12 0.80
CA TYR A 64 -10.33 10.45 1.15
C TYR A 64 -10.52 9.41 2.27
N ASP A 65 -11.27 9.77 3.32
CA ASP A 65 -11.51 8.89 4.46
C ASP A 65 -12.41 7.69 4.11
N GLU A 66 -13.25 7.80 3.09
CA GLU A 66 -13.99 6.67 2.52
C GLU A 66 -13.03 5.71 1.80
N ASN A 67 -12.08 6.23 1.01
CA ASN A 67 -11.04 5.42 0.39
C ASN A 67 -10.16 4.72 1.44
N MET A 68 -9.78 5.42 2.52
CA MET A 68 -9.05 4.85 3.65
C MET A 68 -9.86 3.72 4.32
N LEU A 69 -11.15 3.93 4.55
CA LEU A 69 -12.03 2.91 5.13
C LEU A 69 -12.20 1.71 4.21
N HIS A 70 -12.33 1.94 2.89
CA HIS A 70 -12.38 0.88 1.89
C HIS A 70 -11.15 -0.03 1.97
N GLY A 71 -9.95 0.52 1.92
CA GLY A 71 -8.71 -0.24 2.06
C GLY A 71 -8.63 -1.04 3.38
N LEU A 72 -9.15 -0.46 4.48
CA LEU A 72 -9.24 -1.16 5.76
C LEU A 72 -10.27 -2.30 5.76
N LEU A 73 -11.41 -2.15 5.09
CA LEU A 73 -12.40 -3.21 4.92
C LEU A 73 -11.81 -4.38 4.11
N LEU A 74 -11.14 -4.11 2.99
CA LEU A 74 -10.47 -5.15 2.20
C LEU A 74 -9.42 -5.90 3.03
N SER A 75 -8.74 -5.21 3.94
CA SER A 75 -7.74 -5.81 4.84
C SER A 75 -8.34 -6.84 5.81
N GLU A 76 -9.63 -6.81 6.05
CA GLU A 76 -10.34 -7.74 6.95
C GLU A 76 -11.01 -8.93 6.22
N TYR A 77 -10.95 -8.99 4.88
CA TYR A 77 -11.51 -10.10 4.10
C TYR A 77 -10.85 -11.43 4.48
N LYS A 78 -11.67 -12.51 4.50
CA LYS A 78 -11.24 -13.86 4.91
C LYS A 78 -11.04 -14.82 3.75
N ASN A 79 -11.73 -14.58 2.64
CA ASN A 79 -11.64 -15.40 1.44
C ASN A 79 -10.66 -14.74 0.46
N PHE A 80 -9.67 -15.49 0.00
CA PHE A 80 -8.59 -14.99 -0.85
C PHE A 80 -9.12 -14.47 -2.19
N ASP A 81 -9.88 -15.27 -2.93
CA ASP A 81 -10.35 -14.90 -4.27
C ASP A 81 -11.26 -13.67 -4.25
N LYS A 82 -12.15 -13.58 -3.24
CA LYS A 82 -13.00 -12.42 -3.06
C LYS A 82 -12.18 -11.18 -2.68
N CYS A 83 -11.12 -11.37 -1.89
CA CYS A 83 -10.23 -10.27 -1.51
C CYS A 83 -9.44 -9.75 -2.72
N VAL A 84 -8.81 -10.63 -3.48
CA VAL A 84 -8.07 -10.26 -4.70
C VAL A 84 -8.98 -9.52 -5.66
N LYS A 85 -10.16 -10.07 -5.96
CA LYS A 85 -11.12 -9.43 -6.85
C LYS A 85 -11.49 -8.02 -6.37
N ALA A 86 -11.83 -7.85 -5.09
CA ALA A 86 -12.23 -6.56 -4.54
C ALA A 86 -11.04 -5.56 -4.50
N VAL A 87 -9.82 -6.02 -4.26
CA VAL A 87 -8.60 -5.21 -4.36
C VAL A 87 -8.40 -4.74 -5.81
N GLU A 88 -8.53 -5.62 -6.79
CA GLU A 88 -8.38 -5.29 -8.21
C GLU A 88 -9.46 -4.31 -8.71
N GLU A 89 -10.69 -4.42 -8.18
CA GLU A 89 -11.78 -3.48 -8.45
C GLU A 89 -11.52 -2.09 -7.84
N PHE A 90 -10.81 -2.02 -6.70
CA PHE A 90 -10.54 -0.76 -6.01
C PHE A 90 -9.25 -0.05 -6.47
N LEU A 91 -8.19 -0.80 -6.80
CA LEU A 91 -6.87 -0.23 -7.15
C LEU A 91 -6.92 0.88 -8.21
N PRO A 92 -7.75 0.83 -9.27
CA PRO A 92 -7.85 1.92 -10.25
C PRO A 92 -8.29 3.27 -9.67
N TYR A 93 -8.90 3.28 -8.49
CA TYR A 93 -9.39 4.49 -7.81
C TYR A 93 -8.44 4.98 -6.70
N VAL A 94 -7.34 4.27 -6.47
CA VAL A 94 -6.33 4.67 -5.50
C VAL A 94 -5.43 5.73 -6.13
N ASP A 95 -5.47 6.95 -5.60
CA ASP A 95 -4.81 8.13 -6.15
C ASP A 95 -3.73 8.72 -5.24
N ASN A 96 -3.45 8.08 -4.10
CA ASN A 96 -2.45 8.53 -3.16
C ASN A 96 -1.81 7.38 -2.36
N TRP A 97 -0.59 7.64 -1.86
CA TRP A 97 0.20 6.65 -1.14
C TRP A 97 -0.45 6.19 0.18
N ALA A 98 -1.17 7.06 0.88
CA ALA A 98 -1.72 6.72 2.18
C ALA A 98 -2.87 5.71 2.07
N VAL A 99 -3.73 5.85 1.05
CA VAL A 99 -4.77 4.86 0.74
C VAL A 99 -4.16 3.55 0.24
N CYS A 100 -3.10 3.63 -0.59
CA CYS A 100 -2.38 2.45 -1.06
C CYS A 100 -1.82 1.65 0.11
N ASP A 101 -0.98 2.28 0.94
CA ASP A 101 -0.19 1.61 1.97
C ASP A 101 -1.02 1.17 3.21
N ILE A 102 -2.24 1.68 3.37
CA ILE A 102 -3.12 1.20 4.45
C ILE A 102 -3.76 -0.16 4.16
N MET A 103 -3.82 -0.55 2.89
CA MET A 103 -4.34 -1.85 2.47
C MET A 103 -3.34 -2.96 2.78
N SER A 104 -3.68 -3.80 3.76
CA SER A 104 -2.86 -4.93 4.16
C SER A 104 -3.73 -6.16 4.41
N PRO A 105 -4.20 -6.84 3.36
CA PRO A 105 -5.10 -7.97 3.48
C PRO A 105 -4.48 -9.14 4.24
N LYS A 106 -5.02 -9.46 5.41
CA LYS A 106 -4.49 -10.51 6.30
C LYS A 106 -4.53 -11.90 5.68
N VAL A 107 -5.50 -12.13 4.78
CA VAL A 107 -5.68 -13.41 4.09
C VAL A 107 -4.50 -13.73 3.17
N PHE A 108 -3.80 -12.73 2.64
CA PHE A 108 -2.66 -12.89 1.74
C PHE A 108 -1.51 -13.67 2.38
N LYS A 109 -1.31 -13.50 3.70
CA LYS A 109 -0.25 -14.22 4.42
C LYS A 109 -0.36 -15.76 4.33
N LYS A 110 -1.56 -16.29 4.10
CA LYS A 110 -1.82 -17.73 4.04
C LYS A 110 -1.90 -18.29 2.62
N HIS A 111 -1.83 -17.45 1.60
CA HIS A 111 -2.04 -17.79 0.19
C HIS A 111 -0.89 -17.26 -0.68
N LYS A 112 0.36 -17.45 -0.22
CA LYS A 112 1.54 -16.87 -0.87
C LYS A 112 1.76 -17.42 -2.28
N ASP A 113 1.52 -18.69 -2.52
CA ASP A 113 1.70 -19.30 -3.84
C ASP A 113 0.74 -18.72 -4.86
N GLU A 114 -0.53 -18.50 -4.46
CA GLU A 114 -1.56 -17.89 -5.32
C GLU A 114 -1.39 -16.36 -5.43
N LEU A 115 -0.80 -15.72 -4.42
CA LEU A 115 -0.60 -14.27 -4.38
C LEU A 115 0.55 -13.82 -5.29
N LEU A 116 1.64 -14.60 -5.39
CA LEU A 116 2.82 -14.19 -6.14
C LEU A 116 2.55 -13.87 -7.63
N PRO A 117 1.76 -14.67 -8.37
CA PRO A 117 1.34 -14.30 -9.72
C PRO A 117 0.63 -12.95 -9.79
N LYS A 118 -0.27 -12.67 -8.84
CA LYS A 118 -0.99 -11.39 -8.77
C LYS A 118 -0.06 -10.21 -8.46
N ILE A 119 0.89 -10.39 -7.56
CA ILE A 119 1.92 -9.38 -7.30
C ILE A 119 2.69 -9.02 -8.58
N LYS A 120 3.07 -10.03 -9.38
CA LYS A 120 3.77 -9.79 -10.66
C LYS A 120 2.91 -9.01 -11.65
N GLU A 121 1.61 -9.33 -11.75
CA GLU A 121 0.65 -8.59 -12.57
C GLU A 121 0.53 -7.13 -12.08
N TRP A 122 0.39 -6.90 -10.77
CA TRP A 122 0.27 -5.55 -10.20
C TRP A 122 1.54 -4.71 -10.37
N ILE A 123 2.73 -5.31 -10.18
CA ILE A 123 4.01 -4.61 -10.41
C ILE A 123 4.18 -4.18 -11.87
N ALA A 124 3.67 -4.96 -12.81
CA ALA A 124 3.72 -4.66 -14.23
C ALA A 124 2.67 -3.64 -14.71
N SER A 125 1.84 -3.12 -13.81
CA SER A 125 0.79 -2.15 -14.14
C SER A 125 1.37 -0.75 -14.40
N ASP A 126 0.82 -0.06 -15.41
CA ASP A 126 1.11 1.35 -15.68
C ASP A 126 0.44 2.30 -14.66
N HIS A 127 -0.53 1.81 -13.88
CA HIS A 127 -1.17 2.59 -12.83
C HIS A 127 -0.25 2.67 -11.61
N VAL A 128 0.15 3.89 -11.24
CA VAL A 128 1.14 4.21 -10.19
C VAL A 128 0.91 3.43 -8.90
N TYR A 129 -0.31 3.49 -8.38
CA TYR A 129 -0.61 2.89 -7.07
C TYR A 129 -0.91 1.39 -7.14
N THR A 130 -1.27 0.85 -8.30
CA THR A 130 -1.33 -0.60 -8.52
C THR A 130 0.08 -1.19 -8.52
N CYS A 131 1.01 -0.57 -9.25
CA CYS A 131 2.43 -0.96 -9.24
C CYS A 131 3.03 -0.85 -7.84
N ARG A 132 2.78 0.28 -7.14
CA ARG A 132 3.22 0.48 -5.75
C ARG A 132 2.68 -0.60 -4.81
N PHE A 133 1.39 -0.90 -4.88
CA PHE A 133 0.74 -1.93 -4.06
C PHE A 133 1.36 -3.32 -4.29
N GLY A 134 1.61 -3.69 -5.54
CA GLY A 134 2.30 -4.94 -5.88
C GLY A 134 3.67 -5.06 -5.21
N MET A 135 4.48 -4.01 -5.28
CA MET A 135 5.80 -3.98 -4.63
C MET A 135 5.69 -4.00 -3.09
N GLU A 136 4.69 -3.32 -2.52
CA GLU A 136 4.45 -3.35 -1.08
C GLU A 136 4.04 -4.75 -0.59
N MET A 137 3.16 -5.44 -1.33
CA MET A 137 2.77 -6.82 -0.99
C MET A 137 3.96 -7.78 -1.10
N LEU A 138 4.83 -7.60 -2.10
CA LEU A 138 6.08 -8.35 -2.21
C LEU A 138 6.99 -8.09 -0.98
N MET A 139 7.16 -6.83 -0.60
CA MET A 139 7.96 -6.43 0.57
C MET A 139 7.42 -7.03 1.87
N CYS A 140 6.10 -7.00 2.06
CA CYS A 140 5.45 -7.41 3.31
C CYS A 140 5.40 -8.93 3.49
N HIS A 141 5.37 -9.70 2.40
CA HIS A 141 5.10 -11.13 2.49
C HIS A 141 6.26 -12.03 2.07
N TYR A 142 7.28 -11.51 1.35
CA TYR A 142 8.32 -12.35 0.72
C TYR A 142 9.77 -11.95 1.05
N LEU A 143 9.99 -11.01 1.96
CA LEU A 143 11.35 -10.65 2.41
C LEU A 143 11.78 -11.34 3.72
N ASP A 144 10.95 -12.20 4.30
CA ASP A 144 11.26 -12.98 5.49
C ASP A 144 11.54 -14.47 5.11
N ASP A 145 10.91 -15.42 5.79
CA ASP A 145 11.17 -16.87 5.65
C ASP A 145 10.97 -17.43 4.23
N ASP A 146 10.09 -16.83 3.44
CA ASP A 146 9.80 -17.22 2.05
C ASP A 146 10.66 -16.47 1.02
N PHE A 147 11.71 -15.80 1.47
CA PHE A 147 12.58 -15.02 0.58
C PHE A 147 13.27 -15.88 -0.48
N ARG A 148 13.30 -15.36 -1.70
CA ARG A 148 14.13 -15.84 -2.80
C ARG A 148 14.79 -14.65 -3.48
N ALA A 149 16.08 -14.81 -3.84
CA ALA A 149 16.83 -13.71 -4.45
C ALA A 149 16.20 -13.18 -5.75
N GLU A 150 15.50 -14.03 -6.50
CA GLU A 150 14.77 -13.66 -7.71
C GLU A 150 13.66 -12.60 -7.48
N TYR A 151 13.15 -12.47 -6.26
CA TYR A 151 12.13 -11.45 -5.95
C TYR A 151 12.66 -10.02 -5.99
N LEU A 152 13.97 -9.85 -5.81
CA LEU A 152 14.61 -8.53 -5.92
C LEU A 152 14.59 -8.02 -7.36
N GLU A 153 14.57 -8.92 -8.35
CA GLU A 153 14.52 -8.55 -9.77
C GLU A 153 13.19 -7.86 -10.13
N LEU A 154 12.09 -8.18 -9.45
CA LEU A 154 10.79 -7.61 -9.78
C LEU A 154 10.78 -6.08 -9.62
N PRO A 155 11.11 -5.49 -8.46
CA PRO A 155 11.22 -4.04 -8.34
C PRO A 155 12.44 -3.44 -9.04
N ALA A 156 13.56 -4.19 -9.17
CA ALA A 156 14.77 -3.68 -9.83
C ALA A 156 14.58 -3.40 -11.32
N ASN A 157 13.68 -4.12 -11.97
CA ASN A 157 13.37 -3.96 -13.39
C ASN A 157 12.20 -3.00 -13.66
N VAL A 158 11.66 -2.34 -12.64
CA VAL A 158 10.66 -1.28 -12.80
C VAL A 158 11.38 0.04 -13.06
N HIS A 159 11.17 0.61 -14.23
CA HIS A 159 11.65 1.94 -14.59
C HIS A 159 10.46 2.89 -14.70
N SER A 160 10.50 4.01 -13.98
CA SER A 160 9.37 4.94 -13.91
C SER A 160 9.85 6.37 -13.66
N GLU A 161 9.13 7.34 -14.23
CA GLU A 161 9.30 8.77 -13.89
C GLU A 161 8.45 9.16 -12.67
N GLU A 162 7.58 8.27 -12.20
CA GLU A 162 6.64 8.53 -11.12
C GLU A 162 7.32 8.48 -9.74
N TYR A 163 7.25 9.59 -9.01
CA TYR A 163 7.87 9.74 -7.69
C TYR A 163 7.47 8.63 -6.71
N TYR A 164 6.17 8.27 -6.67
CA TYR A 164 5.66 7.30 -5.69
C TYR A 164 5.99 5.84 -6.04
N VAL A 165 6.22 5.53 -7.32
CA VAL A 165 6.78 4.24 -7.77
C VAL A 165 8.24 4.15 -7.34
N ASN A 166 9.04 5.14 -7.70
CA ASN A 166 10.48 5.21 -7.38
C ASN A 166 10.73 5.20 -5.86
N MET A 167 9.86 5.89 -5.08
CA MET A 167 9.93 5.87 -3.62
C MET A 167 9.64 4.48 -3.05
N MET A 168 8.73 3.73 -3.67
CA MET A 168 8.41 2.36 -3.24
C MET A 168 9.57 1.40 -3.54
N ILE A 169 10.20 1.51 -4.71
CA ILE A 169 11.40 0.72 -5.05
C ILE A 169 12.49 1.00 -4.01
N ALA A 170 12.75 2.27 -3.70
CA ALA A 170 13.74 2.64 -2.71
C ALA A 170 13.41 2.11 -1.30
N TRP A 171 12.15 2.12 -0.90
CA TRP A 171 11.70 1.56 0.37
C TRP A 171 11.83 0.03 0.40
N PHE A 172 11.46 -0.63 -0.70
CA PHE A 172 11.63 -2.07 -0.85
C PHE A 172 13.10 -2.48 -0.66
N PHE A 173 14.04 -1.85 -1.39
CA PHE A 173 15.46 -2.19 -1.29
C PHE A 173 16.07 -1.81 0.06
N ALA A 174 15.67 -0.71 0.69
CA ALA A 174 16.09 -0.39 2.06
C ALA A 174 15.60 -1.45 3.06
N THR A 175 14.41 -2.00 2.86
CA THR A 175 13.88 -3.10 3.68
C THR A 175 14.59 -4.41 3.38
N ALA A 176 14.89 -4.69 2.10
CA ALA A 176 15.66 -5.85 1.68
C ALA A 176 17.07 -5.83 2.25
N LEU A 177 17.76 -4.69 2.25
CA LEU A 177 19.08 -4.53 2.90
C LEU A 177 19.02 -4.85 4.40
N ALA A 178 17.93 -4.48 5.08
CA ALA A 178 17.77 -4.78 6.51
C ALA A 178 17.48 -6.26 6.81
N LYS A 179 16.86 -6.99 5.88
CA LYS A 179 16.40 -8.37 6.08
C LYS A 179 17.26 -9.41 5.36
N GLN A 180 17.78 -9.07 4.18
CA GLN A 180 18.45 -9.96 3.23
C GLN A 180 19.70 -9.28 2.67
N TRP A 181 20.61 -8.86 3.55
CA TRP A 181 21.78 -8.05 3.22
C TRP A 181 22.59 -8.64 2.07
N ASP A 182 23.02 -9.90 2.20
CA ASP A 182 23.92 -10.55 1.23
C ASP A 182 23.35 -10.63 -0.18
N ALA A 183 22.01 -10.76 -0.29
CA ALA A 183 21.34 -10.77 -1.58
C ALA A 183 21.10 -9.37 -2.15
N ALA A 184 20.83 -8.38 -1.27
CA ALA A 184 20.42 -7.04 -1.69
C ALA A 184 21.58 -6.08 -1.95
N ILE A 185 22.73 -6.25 -1.24
CA ILE A 185 23.85 -5.30 -1.31
C ILE A 185 24.44 -5.18 -2.72
N GLY A 186 24.46 -6.27 -3.49
CA GLY A 186 24.95 -6.28 -4.86
C GLY A 186 24.18 -5.33 -5.80
N TYR A 187 22.91 -5.03 -5.53
CA TYR A 187 22.14 -4.06 -6.32
C TYR A 187 22.65 -2.62 -6.12
N ILE A 188 23.19 -2.33 -4.94
CA ILE A 188 23.78 -1.03 -4.63
C ILE A 188 25.23 -0.97 -5.16
N GLU A 189 26.07 -1.92 -4.84
CA GLU A 189 27.50 -1.92 -5.22
C GLU A 189 27.73 -1.94 -6.74
N GLN A 190 26.84 -2.61 -7.48
CA GLN A 190 26.92 -2.73 -8.93
C GLN A 190 26.10 -1.64 -9.67
N GLY A 191 25.44 -0.74 -8.94
CA GLY A 191 24.65 0.33 -9.54
C GLY A 191 23.47 -0.16 -10.39
N ARG A 192 22.79 -1.22 -9.97
CA ARG A 192 21.70 -1.87 -10.74
C ARG A 192 20.37 -1.14 -10.69
N LEU A 193 20.22 -0.14 -9.83
CA LEU A 193 19.03 0.69 -9.68
C LEU A 193 19.22 2.02 -10.38
N ASP A 194 18.12 2.61 -10.87
CA ASP A 194 18.15 3.97 -11.40
C ASP A 194 18.75 4.96 -10.39
N THR A 195 19.51 5.95 -10.86
CA THR A 195 20.34 6.80 -10.00
C THR A 195 19.58 7.43 -8.83
N TRP A 196 18.37 7.91 -9.07
CA TRP A 196 17.55 8.51 -8.00
C TRP A 196 17.13 7.44 -6.97
N VAL A 197 16.67 6.28 -7.43
CA VAL A 197 16.25 5.16 -6.58
C VAL A 197 17.45 4.66 -5.76
N HIS A 198 18.61 4.49 -6.38
CA HIS A 198 19.85 4.09 -5.71
C HIS A 198 20.18 5.02 -4.53
N ASN A 199 20.27 6.33 -4.79
CA ASN A 199 20.58 7.30 -3.75
C ASN A 199 19.52 7.35 -2.64
N LYS A 200 18.24 7.25 -3.02
CA LYS A 200 17.13 7.24 -2.08
C LYS A 200 17.13 5.95 -1.23
N THR A 201 17.50 4.82 -1.80
CA THR A 201 17.66 3.55 -1.06
C THR A 201 18.73 3.68 0.02
N ILE A 202 19.90 4.21 -0.33
CA ILE A 202 21.00 4.45 0.64
C ILE A 202 20.54 5.41 1.74
N GLN A 203 19.85 6.49 1.38
CA GLN A 203 19.31 7.44 2.37
C GLN A 203 18.36 6.72 3.35
N LYS A 204 17.37 5.98 2.84
CA LYS A 204 16.42 5.23 3.68
C LYS A 204 17.08 4.15 4.53
N ALA A 205 18.08 3.45 3.97
CA ALA A 205 18.85 2.45 4.71
C ALA A 205 19.58 3.07 5.90
N ARG A 206 20.23 4.23 5.70
CA ARG A 206 20.93 4.98 6.77
C ARG A 206 19.98 5.56 7.84
N GLU A 207 18.76 5.90 7.48
CA GLU A 207 17.70 6.34 8.39
C GLU A 207 17.10 5.18 9.20
N SER A 208 17.36 3.94 8.78
CA SER A 208 16.81 2.75 9.43
C SER A 208 17.70 2.34 10.63
N TYR A 209 17.10 2.24 11.81
CA TYR A 209 17.75 1.67 13.00
C TYR A 209 18.07 0.17 12.89
N ARG A 210 17.65 -0.48 11.80
CA ARG A 210 17.88 -1.93 11.56
C ARG A 210 19.16 -2.20 10.79
N ILE A 211 19.82 -1.18 10.27
CA ILE A 211 21.09 -1.28 9.53
C ILE A 211 22.14 -0.55 10.35
N THR A 212 23.16 -1.27 10.77
CA THR A 212 24.29 -0.77 11.59
C THR A 212 25.49 -0.45 10.73
#